data_fa02aac82a349b36fce9a77d7f5dadf5
#
_entry.id   fa02aac82a349b36fce9a77d7f5dadf5
#
_cell.length_a   1.000
_cell.length_b   1.000
_cell.length_c   1.000
_cell.angle_alpha   90.00
_cell.angle_beta   90.00
_cell.angle_gamma   90.00
#
_symmetry.space_group_name_H-M   'P 1'
#
loop_
_entity.id
_entity.type
_entity.pdbx_description
1 polymer ?
#
loop_
_entity_poly.entity_id
_entity_poly.type
_entity_poly.pdbx_seq_one_letter_code
_entity_poly.pdbx_strand_id
1 'polypeptide(L)'
;MHKKRVVIICPGRGSYTRDTSNYLRDLSPEINKQLISFDKKRVAENLPKISDLDKNNFRAKTHMTGENASPLIYTCSINDFMLIDKDRYDVVAVCGNSMGWYIALALGGVISYDRGYDLIQTMGTLTHNHGLGGQIIYPIIDDEWQLSLIHI
;
A
#
# COMPACT_ATOMS: atom_id res chain seq x y z
N MET A 1 21.90 -17.26 -16.41
CA MET A 1 22.33 -16.02 -15.74
C MET A 1 22.01 -16.12 -14.25
N HIS A 2 22.89 -15.65 -13.36
CA HIS A 2 22.57 -15.61 -11.93
C HIS A 2 21.53 -14.50 -11.68
N LYS A 3 20.38 -14.85 -11.08
CA LYS A 3 19.35 -13.86 -10.70
C LYS A 3 19.92 -12.95 -9.59
N LYS A 4 19.56 -11.67 -9.64
CA LYS A 4 19.89 -10.73 -8.56
C LYS A 4 18.94 -10.96 -7.38
N ARG A 5 19.48 -11.14 -6.18
CA ARG A 5 18.68 -11.25 -4.96
C ARG A 5 18.17 -9.88 -4.54
N VAL A 6 16.88 -9.80 -4.24
CA VAL A 6 16.20 -8.56 -3.84
C VAL A 6 15.34 -8.76 -2.61
N VAL A 7 15.21 -7.70 -1.83
CA VAL A 7 14.27 -7.61 -0.71
C VAL A 7 13.17 -6.64 -1.11
N ILE A 8 11.92 -7.01 -0.88
CA ILE A 8 10.77 -6.12 -1.11
C ILE A 8 10.44 -5.41 0.19
N ILE A 9 10.36 -4.08 0.13
CA ILE A 9 9.97 -3.24 1.26
C ILE A 9 8.59 -2.66 0.98
N CYS A 10 7.58 -3.12 1.72
CA CYS A 10 6.20 -2.70 1.56
C CYS A 10 5.96 -1.34 2.25
N PRO A 11 5.28 -0.39 1.57
CA PRO A 11 5.08 0.95 2.08
C PRO A 11 4.03 1.02 3.19
N GLY A 12 4.15 2.05 4.03
CA GLY A 12 3.09 2.45 4.96
C GLY A 12 2.04 3.37 4.31
N ARG A 13 1.05 3.81 5.10
CA ARG A 13 0.09 4.83 4.67
C ARG A 13 0.83 6.15 4.41
N GLY A 14 0.45 6.85 3.35
CA GLY A 14 1.08 8.12 2.95
C GLY A 14 1.98 7.99 1.72
N SER A 15 2.23 6.78 1.22
CA SER A 15 3.01 6.56 -0.01
C SER A 15 2.22 6.91 -1.29
N TYR A 16 0.89 6.96 -1.24
CA TYR A 16 0.07 7.43 -2.35
C TYR A 16 -0.13 8.94 -2.25
N THR A 17 0.36 9.67 -3.25
CA THR A 17 0.39 11.14 -3.29
C THR A 17 -0.21 11.65 -4.60
N ARG A 18 -0.20 12.97 -4.80
CA ARG A 18 -0.64 13.59 -6.05
C ARG A 18 0.15 13.08 -7.26
N ASP A 19 1.44 12.83 -7.09
CA ASP A 19 2.35 12.42 -8.18
C ASP A 19 2.14 10.95 -8.58
N THR A 20 1.49 10.17 -7.72
CA THR A 20 1.14 8.76 -7.98
C THR A 20 -0.31 8.58 -8.44
N SER A 21 -1.08 9.65 -8.64
CA SER A 21 -2.46 9.54 -9.14
C SER A 21 -2.49 8.84 -10.51
N ASN A 22 -3.55 8.06 -10.75
CA ASN A 22 -3.73 7.27 -11.98
C ASN A 22 -2.64 6.20 -12.17
N TYR A 23 -2.16 5.62 -11.08
CA TYR A 23 -1.13 4.57 -11.05
C TYR A 23 -1.64 3.23 -11.61
N LEU A 24 -2.93 2.94 -11.41
CA LEU A 24 -3.57 1.68 -11.78
C LEU A 24 -4.15 1.69 -13.21
N ARG A 25 -3.63 2.51 -14.12
CA ARG A 25 -4.17 2.66 -15.47
C ARG A 25 -3.87 1.49 -16.42
N ASP A 26 -2.66 0.89 -16.30
CA ASP A 26 -2.15 -0.12 -17.23
C ASP A 26 -1.93 -1.47 -16.51
N LEU A 27 -3.00 -2.00 -15.92
CA LEU A 27 -2.95 -3.24 -15.14
C LEU A 27 -2.89 -4.48 -16.02
N SER A 28 -2.15 -5.51 -15.56
CA SER A 28 -2.28 -6.85 -16.12
C SER A 28 -3.69 -7.41 -15.93
N PRO A 29 -4.14 -8.37 -16.76
CA PRO A 29 -5.45 -8.99 -16.59
C PRO A 29 -5.70 -9.58 -15.21
N GLU A 30 -4.65 -10.13 -14.58
CA GLU A 30 -4.72 -10.71 -13.24
C GLU A 30 -4.99 -9.67 -12.16
N ILE A 31 -4.25 -8.56 -12.19
CA ILE A 31 -4.44 -7.45 -11.25
C ILE A 31 -5.78 -6.78 -11.49
N ASN A 32 -6.17 -6.58 -12.74
CA ASN A 32 -7.47 -6.01 -13.06
C ASN A 32 -8.63 -6.87 -12.49
N LYS A 33 -8.50 -8.19 -12.52
CA LYS A 33 -9.47 -9.10 -11.88
C LYS A 33 -9.51 -8.90 -10.36
N GLN A 34 -8.36 -8.73 -9.71
CA GLN A 34 -8.30 -8.45 -8.27
C GLN A 34 -8.94 -7.09 -7.96
N LEU A 35 -8.59 -6.04 -8.70
CA LEU A 35 -9.16 -4.71 -8.54
C LEU A 35 -10.69 -4.71 -8.67
N ILE A 36 -11.23 -5.42 -9.67
CA ILE A 36 -12.69 -5.58 -9.84
C ILE A 36 -13.31 -6.27 -8.63
N SER A 37 -12.66 -7.29 -8.07
CA SER A 37 -13.14 -7.99 -6.86
C SER A 37 -13.15 -7.05 -5.65
N PHE A 38 -12.07 -6.29 -5.44
CA PHE A 38 -11.97 -5.32 -4.35
C PHE A 38 -12.99 -4.19 -4.49
N ASP A 39 -13.18 -3.67 -5.70
CA ASP A 39 -14.18 -2.64 -5.99
C ASP A 39 -15.60 -3.12 -5.68
N LYS A 40 -15.95 -4.37 -6.00
CA LYS A 40 -17.24 -4.95 -5.64
C LYS A 40 -17.45 -5.01 -4.13
N LYS A 41 -16.44 -5.43 -3.37
CA LYS A 41 -16.50 -5.46 -1.89
C LYS A 41 -16.74 -4.05 -1.33
N ARG A 42 -16.01 -3.05 -1.85
CA ARG A 42 -16.17 -1.65 -1.40
C ARG A 42 -17.56 -1.08 -1.69
N VAL A 43 -18.08 -1.34 -2.89
CA VAL A 43 -19.45 -0.91 -3.25
C VAL A 43 -20.49 -1.53 -2.31
N ALA A 44 -20.32 -2.80 -1.93
CA ALA A 44 -21.21 -3.47 -0.98
C ALA A 44 -21.17 -2.84 0.42
N GLU A 45 -20.06 -2.20 0.79
CA GLU A 45 -19.86 -1.46 2.05
C GLU A 45 -20.16 0.05 1.92
N ASN A 46 -20.72 0.52 0.80
CA ASN A 46 -20.96 1.93 0.47
C ASN A 46 -19.67 2.79 0.45
N LEU A 47 -18.54 2.20 0.13
CA LEU A 47 -17.26 2.88 -0.01
C LEU A 47 -16.96 3.18 -1.50
N PRO A 48 -16.19 4.23 -1.81
CA PRO A 48 -15.79 4.54 -3.17
C PRO A 48 -14.88 3.43 -3.72
N LYS A 49 -14.99 3.11 -5.00
CA LYS A 49 -14.13 2.14 -5.67
C LYS A 49 -12.67 2.58 -5.64
N ILE A 50 -11.74 1.63 -5.53
CA ILE A 50 -10.30 1.90 -5.64
C ILE A 50 -9.98 2.47 -7.01
N SER A 51 -10.60 1.92 -8.06
CA SER A 51 -10.42 2.39 -9.44
C SER A 51 -10.86 3.85 -9.63
N ASP A 52 -11.92 4.29 -8.93
CA ASP A 52 -12.38 5.67 -8.98
C ASP A 52 -11.46 6.59 -8.16
N LEU A 53 -10.99 6.13 -7.00
CA LEU A 53 -10.01 6.87 -6.20
C LEU A 53 -8.73 7.12 -6.99
N ASP A 54 -8.20 6.12 -7.67
CA ASP A 54 -6.96 6.24 -8.45
C ASP A 54 -7.11 7.20 -9.65
N LYS A 55 -8.25 7.14 -10.36
CA LYS A 55 -8.51 7.99 -11.53
C LYS A 55 -8.81 9.44 -11.20
N ASN A 56 -9.34 9.71 -10.02
CA ASN A 56 -9.75 11.04 -9.62
C ASN A 56 -8.55 11.89 -9.19
N ASN A 57 -8.66 13.20 -9.35
CA ASN A 57 -7.65 14.13 -8.84
C ASN A 57 -7.41 13.91 -7.35
N PHE A 58 -6.15 13.81 -6.95
CA PHE A 58 -5.77 13.63 -5.56
C PHE A 58 -6.32 14.74 -4.67
N ARG A 59 -7.00 14.33 -3.61
CA ARG A 59 -7.50 15.20 -2.53
C ARG A 59 -7.11 14.57 -1.20
N ALA A 60 -6.27 15.22 -0.41
CA ALA A 60 -5.79 14.70 0.87
C ALA A 60 -6.94 14.25 1.77
N LYS A 61 -8.02 15.06 1.87
CA LYS A 61 -9.22 14.75 2.67
C LYS A 61 -9.89 13.43 2.30
N THR A 62 -9.76 12.97 1.05
CA THR A 62 -10.36 11.71 0.58
C THR A 62 -9.34 10.58 0.51
N HIS A 63 -8.17 10.84 -0.11
CA HIS A 63 -7.19 9.80 -0.41
C HIS A 63 -6.30 9.40 0.77
N MET A 64 -6.22 10.25 1.82
CA MET A 64 -5.38 9.95 2.99
C MET A 64 -6.18 9.39 4.18
N THR A 65 -7.50 9.18 4.05
CA THR A 65 -8.27 8.50 5.08
C THR A 65 -7.83 7.04 5.19
N GLY A 66 -7.88 6.48 6.39
CA GLY A 66 -7.45 5.08 6.62
C GLY A 66 -8.17 4.09 5.72
N GLU A 67 -9.48 4.26 5.56
CA GLU A 67 -10.35 3.40 4.76
C GLU A 67 -10.10 3.47 3.24
N ASN A 68 -9.55 4.59 2.73
CA ASN A 68 -9.29 4.79 1.30
C ASN A 68 -7.82 4.58 0.95
N ALA A 69 -6.90 5.17 1.72
CA ALA A 69 -5.47 5.04 1.49
C ALA A 69 -5.01 3.59 1.56
N SER A 70 -5.51 2.84 2.55
CA SER A 70 -5.01 1.49 2.82
C SER A 70 -5.24 0.52 1.65
N PRO A 71 -6.46 0.32 1.14
CA PRO A 71 -6.69 -0.58 0.01
C PRO A 71 -6.12 -0.05 -1.31
N LEU A 72 -6.04 1.27 -1.50
CA LEU A 72 -5.45 1.87 -2.70
C LEU A 72 -3.95 1.56 -2.77
N ILE A 73 -3.20 1.82 -1.69
CA ILE A 73 -1.76 1.51 -1.61
C ILE A 73 -1.51 0.00 -1.71
N TYR A 74 -2.37 -0.81 -1.09
CA TYR A 74 -2.29 -2.27 -1.20
C TYR A 74 -2.39 -2.75 -2.64
N THR A 75 -3.36 -2.24 -3.39
CA THR A 75 -3.55 -2.61 -4.80
C THR A 75 -2.36 -2.19 -5.66
N CYS A 76 -1.82 -0.98 -5.46
CA CYS A 76 -0.59 -0.55 -6.12
C CYS A 76 0.59 -1.49 -5.79
N SER A 77 0.74 -1.88 -4.51
CA SER A 77 1.82 -2.76 -4.08
C SER A 77 1.75 -4.16 -4.70
N ILE A 78 0.54 -4.73 -4.84
CA ILE A 78 0.36 -6.00 -5.54
C ILE A 78 0.74 -5.84 -7.01
N ASN A 79 0.29 -4.77 -7.67
CA ASN A 79 0.63 -4.51 -9.06
C ASN A 79 2.14 -4.47 -9.26
N ASP A 80 2.86 -3.69 -8.45
CA ASP A 80 4.31 -3.58 -8.54
C ASP A 80 5.02 -4.91 -8.31
N PHE A 81 4.56 -5.67 -7.30
CA PHE A 81 5.13 -6.98 -7.00
C PHE A 81 4.96 -7.98 -8.17
N MET A 82 3.82 -7.94 -8.86
CA MET A 82 3.56 -8.81 -10.00
C MET A 82 4.33 -8.40 -11.26
N LEU A 83 4.74 -7.15 -11.37
CA LEU A 83 5.58 -6.63 -12.46
C LEU A 83 7.07 -6.97 -12.28
N ILE A 84 7.48 -7.53 -11.16
CA ILE A 84 8.87 -7.93 -10.94
C ILE A 84 9.24 -9.04 -11.94
N ASP A 85 10.29 -8.79 -12.73
CA ASP A 85 10.86 -9.76 -13.64
C ASP A 85 11.53 -10.91 -12.87
N LYS A 86 10.83 -12.02 -12.74
CA LYS A 86 11.28 -13.21 -12.03
C LYS A 86 12.42 -13.97 -12.71
N ASP A 87 12.70 -13.69 -13.97
CA ASP A 87 13.86 -14.26 -14.66
C ASP A 87 15.15 -13.52 -14.29
N ARG A 88 15.03 -12.25 -13.95
CA ARG A 88 16.12 -11.36 -13.57
C ARG A 88 16.32 -11.27 -12.06
N TYR A 89 15.24 -11.34 -11.28
CA TYR A 89 15.25 -11.11 -9.84
C TYR A 89 14.75 -12.32 -9.05
N ASP A 90 15.42 -12.58 -7.92
CA ASP A 90 15.05 -13.58 -6.93
C ASP A 90 14.65 -12.85 -5.64
N VAL A 91 13.36 -12.87 -5.31
CA VAL A 91 12.82 -12.23 -4.10
C VAL A 91 13.12 -13.13 -2.91
N VAL A 92 14.09 -12.73 -2.09
CA VAL A 92 14.57 -13.52 -0.95
C VAL A 92 13.90 -13.15 0.36
N ALA A 93 13.30 -11.97 0.45
CA ALA A 93 12.55 -11.53 1.63
C ALA A 93 11.52 -10.45 1.25
N VAL A 94 10.46 -10.37 2.04
CA VAL A 94 9.47 -9.30 1.99
C VAL A 94 9.35 -8.75 3.41
N CYS A 95 9.42 -7.44 3.56
CA CYS A 95 9.22 -6.75 4.83
C CYS A 95 8.39 -5.48 4.64
N GLY A 96 8.03 -4.81 5.71
CA GLY A 96 7.23 -3.60 5.63
C GLY A 96 7.28 -2.78 6.90
N ASN A 97 6.76 -1.57 6.84
CA ASN A 97 6.60 -0.68 7.98
C ASN A 97 5.13 -0.28 8.14
N SER A 98 4.63 -0.20 9.37
CA SER A 98 3.25 0.18 9.67
C SER A 98 2.26 -0.72 8.89
N MET A 99 1.39 -0.17 8.03
CA MET A 99 0.52 -0.93 7.15
C MET A 99 1.28 -1.90 6.23
N GLY A 100 2.53 -1.60 5.89
CA GLY A 100 3.39 -2.47 5.07
C GLY A 100 3.59 -3.86 5.66
N TRP A 101 3.42 -4.06 6.97
CA TRP A 101 3.43 -5.38 7.59
C TRP A 101 2.31 -6.27 7.07
N TYR A 102 1.10 -5.71 6.91
CA TYR A 102 -0.04 -6.47 6.38
C TYR A 102 0.12 -6.75 4.89
N ILE A 103 0.69 -5.79 4.13
CA ILE A 103 1.03 -5.99 2.71
C ILE A 103 2.04 -7.13 2.58
N ALA A 104 3.07 -7.15 3.41
CA ALA A 104 4.12 -8.16 3.38
C ALA A 104 3.58 -9.58 3.59
N LEU A 105 2.52 -9.78 4.40
CA LEU A 105 1.88 -11.09 4.57
C LEU A 105 1.30 -11.62 3.25
N ALA A 106 0.69 -10.75 2.45
CA ALA A 106 0.11 -11.13 1.16
C ALA A 106 1.20 -11.35 0.10
N LEU A 107 2.18 -10.44 -0.01
CA LEU A 107 3.26 -10.56 -1.00
C LEU A 107 4.21 -11.71 -0.67
N GLY A 108 4.39 -12.03 0.61
CA GLY A 108 5.16 -13.20 1.07
C GLY A 108 4.39 -14.53 0.96
N GLY A 109 3.14 -14.52 0.50
CA GLY A 109 2.34 -15.73 0.29
C GLY A 109 1.77 -16.36 1.56
N VAL A 110 1.81 -15.66 2.70
CA VAL A 110 1.23 -16.15 3.97
C VAL A 110 -0.29 -16.16 3.92
N ILE A 111 -0.87 -15.15 3.26
CA ILE A 111 -2.32 -15.05 3.00
C ILE A 111 -2.54 -14.74 1.52
N SER A 112 -3.73 -15.10 0.99
CA SER A 112 -4.09 -14.72 -0.39
C SER A 112 -4.26 -13.21 -0.53
N TYR A 113 -4.16 -12.68 -1.76
CA TYR A 113 -4.41 -11.26 -2.03
C TYR A 113 -5.80 -10.82 -1.60
N ASP A 114 -6.80 -11.68 -1.74
CA ASP A 114 -8.17 -11.39 -1.33
C ASP A 114 -8.29 -11.25 0.20
N ARG A 115 -7.65 -12.15 0.96
CA ARG A 115 -7.58 -12.07 2.43
C ARG A 115 -6.72 -10.89 2.91
N GLY A 116 -5.65 -10.58 2.19
CA GLY A 116 -4.83 -9.40 2.45
C GLY A 116 -5.64 -8.12 2.29
N TYR A 117 -6.47 -8.04 1.25
CA TYR A 117 -7.40 -6.93 1.07
C TYR A 117 -8.37 -6.81 2.25
N ASP A 118 -9.04 -7.90 2.65
CA ASP A 118 -9.98 -7.89 3.78
C ASP A 118 -9.32 -7.38 5.07
N LEU A 119 -8.10 -7.87 5.36
CA LEU A 119 -7.33 -7.43 6.53
C LEU A 119 -7.02 -5.92 6.46
N ILE A 120 -6.52 -5.45 5.33
CA ILE A 120 -6.09 -4.06 5.13
C ILE A 120 -7.28 -3.10 5.14
N GLN A 121 -8.39 -3.48 4.49
CA GLN A 121 -9.62 -2.69 4.52
C GLN A 121 -10.16 -2.59 5.95
N THR A 122 -10.24 -3.71 6.66
CA THR A 122 -10.71 -3.74 8.05
C THR A 122 -9.85 -2.83 8.95
N MET A 123 -8.53 -2.97 8.89
CA MET A 123 -7.61 -2.14 9.69
C MET A 123 -7.67 -0.66 9.30
N GLY A 124 -7.84 -0.36 8.03
CA GLY A 124 -8.01 1.01 7.53
C GLY A 124 -9.30 1.65 8.05
N THR A 125 -10.41 0.93 7.99
CA THR A 125 -11.72 1.37 8.47
C THR A 125 -11.74 1.54 9.99
N LEU A 126 -11.18 0.58 10.75
CA LEU A 126 -11.05 0.68 12.21
C LEU A 126 -10.25 1.91 12.62
N THR A 127 -9.12 2.15 11.96
CA THR A 127 -8.28 3.33 12.25
C THR A 127 -9.01 4.63 11.92
N HIS A 128 -9.81 4.65 10.84
CA HIS A 128 -10.59 5.83 10.44
C HIS A 128 -11.71 6.14 11.44
N ASN A 129 -12.46 5.11 11.87
CA ASN A 129 -13.66 5.27 12.68
C ASN A 129 -13.37 5.36 14.19
N HIS A 130 -12.32 4.71 14.67
CA HIS A 130 -12.02 4.55 16.08
C HIS A 130 -10.64 5.08 16.49
N GLY A 131 -9.89 5.67 15.58
CA GLY A 131 -8.60 6.28 15.88
C GLY A 131 -8.76 7.49 16.80
N LEU A 132 -8.22 7.41 18.01
CA LEU A 132 -8.16 8.53 18.95
C LEU A 132 -6.76 9.13 18.96
N GLY A 133 -6.67 10.46 18.82
CA GLY A 133 -5.41 11.19 18.84
C GLY A 133 -4.75 11.32 17.47
N GLY A 134 -3.47 11.67 17.47
CA GLY A 134 -2.67 11.90 16.26
C GLY A 134 -1.24 11.39 16.43
N GLN A 135 -0.51 11.36 15.34
CA GLN A 135 0.89 10.98 15.30
C GLN A 135 1.71 12.15 14.73
N ILE A 136 2.76 12.52 15.44
CA ILE A 136 3.77 13.46 14.94
C ILE A 136 4.97 12.64 14.48
N ILE A 137 5.36 12.81 13.22
CA ILE A 137 6.53 12.17 12.64
C ILE A 137 7.57 13.26 12.40
N TYR A 138 8.76 13.05 12.94
CA TYR A 138 9.90 13.97 12.74
C TYR A 138 11.19 13.17 12.57
N PRO A 139 12.15 13.65 11.76
CA PRO A 139 13.44 13.00 11.62
C PRO A 139 14.25 13.20 12.91
N ILE A 140 14.90 12.13 13.36
CA ILE A 140 15.86 12.18 14.48
C ILE A 140 17.30 12.19 14.01
N ILE A 141 17.51 12.12 12.72
CA ILE A 141 18.83 12.17 12.05
C ILE A 141 18.82 13.30 11.04
N ASP A 142 19.99 13.88 10.80
CA ASP A 142 20.24 14.83 9.73
C ASP A 142 20.54 14.14 8.39
N ASP A 143 20.88 14.92 7.36
CA ASP A 143 21.17 14.42 6.01
C ASP A 143 22.44 13.57 5.95
N GLU A 144 23.34 13.68 6.92
CA GLU A 144 24.56 12.88 7.09
C GLU A 144 24.33 11.62 7.96
N TRP A 145 23.09 11.29 8.30
CA TRP A 145 22.70 10.16 9.16
C TRP A 145 23.23 10.25 10.60
N GLN A 146 23.53 11.46 11.07
CA GLN A 146 23.91 11.71 12.45
C GLN A 146 22.67 12.08 13.28
N LEU A 147 22.68 11.75 14.58
CA LEU A 147 21.61 12.17 15.48
C LEU A 147 21.50 13.69 15.51
N SER A 148 20.32 14.18 15.19
CA SER A 148 20.06 15.62 15.23
C SER A 148 19.93 16.08 16.68
N LEU A 149 20.84 16.97 17.10
CA LEU A 149 20.83 17.55 18.46
C LEU A 149 19.64 18.47 18.72
N ILE A 150 18.89 18.85 17.69
CA ILE A 150 17.67 19.67 17.81
C ILE A 150 16.53 18.88 18.48
N HIS A 151 16.61 17.55 18.47
CA HIS A 151 15.56 16.66 18.93
C HIS A 151 15.89 16.00 20.31
N ILE A 152 16.97 16.41 20.92
CA ILE A 152 17.36 16.03 22.30
C ILE A 152 16.89 17.14 23.31
#